data_0d4d82717c67dbffd6b9abf1a8bc68fc
#
_entry.id   0d4d82717c67dbffd6b9abf1a8bc68fc
#
_cell.length_a   1.000
_cell.length_b   1.000
_cell.length_c   1.000
_cell.angle_alpha   90.00
_cell.angle_beta   90.00
_cell.angle_gamma   90.00
#
_symmetry.space_group_name_H-M   'P 1'
#
loop_
_entity.id
_entity.type
_entity.pdbx_description
1 polymer ?
#
loop_
_entity_poly.entity_id
_entity_poly.type
_entity_poly.pdbx_seq_one_letter_code
_entity_poly.pdbx_strand_id
1 'polypeptide(L)'
;MRKQEIDYLLTQMLDSHDNISDLNITVGKPLQVESAGRLLPVETSPAFPQLTPFQTEVFALNLIGHDRRLTEHLVSHGSCDLSYELPGKARFRVNVFSQRGNFSIVMRKMESRIPTIQDFNLPEAFDRIAKEKNGIVLVTGATGSGKTTSL
;
A
#
# COMPACT_ATOMS: atom_id res chain seq x y z
N MET A 1 16.90 13.00 -4.86
CA MET A 1 16.40 11.81 -5.61
C MET A 1 15.40 12.28 -6.64
N ARG A 2 15.48 11.75 -7.86
CA ARG A 2 14.49 11.98 -8.92
C ARG A 2 13.39 10.90 -8.84
N LYS A 3 12.25 11.14 -9.49
CA LYS A 3 11.15 10.15 -9.52
C LYS A 3 11.62 8.75 -9.94
N GLN A 4 12.45 8.64 -10.96
CA GLN A 4 13.00 7.36 -11.45
C GLN A 4 13.82 6.61 -10.39
N GLU A 5 14.54 7.32 -9.53
CA GLU A 5 15.30 6.71 -8.43
C GLU A 5 14.36 6.20 -7.33
N ILE A 6 13.27 6.93 -7.06
CA ILE A 6 12.20 6.47 -6.17
C ILE A 6 11.54 5.20 -6.72
N ASP A 7 11.15 5.22 -8.00
CA ASP A 7 10.53 4.06 -8.67
C ASP A 7 11.45 2.83 -8.61
N TYR A 8 12.75 3.04 -8.79
CA TYR A 8 13.75 1.99 -8.70
C TYR A 8 13.84 1.39 -7.28
N LEU A 9 13.86 2.24 -6.25
CA LEU A 9 13.87 1.79 -4.85
C LEU A 9 12.57 1.05 -4.48
N LEU A 10 11.41 1.57 -4.89
CA LEU A 10 10.13 0.90 -4.67
C LEU A 10 10.08 -0.47 -5.38
N THR A 11 10.71 -0.58 -6.56
CA THR A 11 10.84 -1.86 -7.26
C THR A 11 11.68 -2.85 -6.45
N GLN A 12 12.83 -2.43 -5.93
CA GLN A 12 13.65 -3.28 -5.07
C GLN A 12 12.91 -3.72 -3.81
N MET A 13 12.13 -2.81 -3.19
CA MET A 13 11.29 -3.16 -2.04
C MET A 13 10.27 -4.25 -2.39
N LEU A 14 9.58 -4.12 -3.53
CA LEU A 14 8.61 -5.12 -3.98
C LEU A 14 9.22 -6.46 -4.34
N ASP A 15 10.43 -6.47 -4.85
CA ASP A 15 11.12 -7.69 -5.30
C ASP A 15 11.91 -8.36 -4.14
N SER A 16 11.93 -7.75 -2.94
CA SER A 16 12.74 -8.23 -1.80
C SER A 16 12.16 -9.46 -1.09
N HIS A 17 10.85 -9.59 -1.03
CA HIS A 17 10.14 -10.66 -0.32
C HIS A 17 8.86 -11.06 -1.05
N ASP A 18 8.37 -12.26 -0.77
CA ASP A 18 7.07 -12.72 -1.26
C ASP A 18 5.90 -12.09 -0.47
N ASN A 19 4.73 -12.04 -1.11
CA ASN A 19 3.47 -11.63 -0.47
C ASN A 19 3.53 -10.28 0.28
N ILE A 20 4.21 -9.29 -0.30
CA ILE A 20 4.29 -7.95 0.26
C ILE A 20 2.92 -7.27 0.16
N SER A 21 2.42 -6.80 1.31
CA SER A 21 1.19 -6.02 1.45
C SER A 21 1.43 -4.52 1.50
N ASP A 22 2.44 -4.10 2.25
CA ASP A 22 2.71 -2.68 2.49
C ASP A 22 4.22 -2.37 2.40
N LEU A 23 4.55 -1.15 1.92
CA LEU A 23 5.89 -0.58 1.98
C LEU A 23 5.89 0.54 3.01
N ASN A 24 6.90 0.57 3.87
CA ASN A 24 7.02 1.52 4.98
C ASN A 24 8.32 2.31 4.87
N ILE A 25 8.20 3.64 4.90
CA ILE A 25 9.30 4.59 4.77
C ILE A 25 9.24 5.55 5.96
N THR A 26 10.10 5.34 6.97
CA THR A 26 10.05 6.05 8.24
C THR A 26 11.45 6.48 8.69
N VAL A 27 11.56 7.69 9.24
CA VAL A 27 12.83 8.24 9.76
C VAL A 27 13.45 7.32 10.81
N GLY A 28 14.77 7.16 10.76
CA GLY A 28 15.54 6.35 11.71
C GLY A 28 15.38 4.84 11.54
N LYS A 29 14.70 4.40 10.48
CA LYS A 29 14.57 2.99 10.09
C LYS A 29 15.13 2.77 8.68
N PRO A 30 15.54 1.56 8.32
CA PRO A 30 15.76 1.22 6.91
C PRO A 30 14.44 1.27 6.15
N LEU A 31 14.49 1.14 4.83
CA LEU A 31 13.31 0.83 4.05
C LEU A 31 12.74 -0.53 4.51
N GLN A 32 11.43 -0.62 4.72
CA GLN A 32 10.80 -1.82 5.27
C GLN A 32 9.58 -2.22 4.43
N VAL A 33 9.31 -3.50 4.41
CA VAL A 33 8.09 -4.07 3.80
C VAL A 33 7.32 -4.87 4.83
N GLU A 34 6.00 -4.90 4.71
CA GLU A 34 5.18 -5.85 5.43
C GLU A 34 4.93 -7.07 4.54
N SER A 35 5.33 -8.25 5.04
CA SER A 35 5.11 -9.53 4.40
C SER A 35 4.57 -10.52 5.42
N ALA A 36 3.45 -11.15 5.11
CA ALA A 36 2.76 -12.12 6.00
C ALA A 36 2.55 -11.57 7.44
N GLY A 37 2.18 -10.28 7.57
CA GLY A 37 1.94 -9.61 8.84
C GLY A 37 3.21 -9.29 9.65
N ARG A 38 4.40 -9.36 9.03
CA ARG A 38 5.67 -9.01 9.65
C ARG A 38 6.35 -7.87 8.92
N LEU A 39 6.87 -6.92 9.68
CA LEU A 39 7.64 -5.81 9.15
C LEU A 39 9.13 -6.24 9.02
N LEU A 40 9.64 -6.25 7.80
CA LEU A 40 10.98 -6.73 7.44
C LEU A 40 11.80 -5.61 6.82
N PRO A 41 13.08 -5.46 7.19
CA PRO A 41 13.98 -4.51 6.54
C PRO A 41 14.33 -4.97 5.13
N VAL A 42 14.55 -4.02 4.23
CA VAL A 42 14.96 -4.28 2.85
C VAL A 42 16.37 -3.74 2.61
N GLU A 43 17.24 -4.58 2.10
CA GLU A 43 18.53 -4.18 1.58
C GLU A 43 18.34 -3.63 0.16
N THR A 44 18.77 -2.40 -0.06
CA THR A 44 18.65 -1.71 -1.35
C THR A 44 20.00 -1.23 -1.85
N SER A 45 20.08 -0.96 -3.15
CA SER A 45 21.25 -0.32 -3.77
C SER A 45 20.79 0.99 -4.46
N PRO A 46 21.19 2.16 -3.96
CA PRO A 46 22.06 2.40 -2.78
C PRO A 46 21.43 1.96 -1.45
N ALA A 47 22.28 1.63 -0.48
CA ALA A 47 21.84 1.19 0.84
C ALA A 47 21.29 2.36 1.69
N PHE A 48 20.18 2.09 2.39
CA PHE A 48 19.58 3.03 3.36
C PHE A 48 19.47 2.34 4.74
N PRO A 49 20.57 2.24 5.49
CA PRO A 49 20.57 1.58 6.81
C PRO A 49 19.65 2.29 7.81
N GLN A 50 19.55 3.61 7.69
CA GLN A 50 18.61 4.46 8.40
C GLN A 50 18.24 5.65 7.54
N LEU A 51 16.94 5.90 7.37
CA LEU A 51 16.46 7.06 6.65
C LEU A 51 16.57 8.32 7.49
N THR A 52 17.10 9.37 6.89
CA THR A 52 17.14 10.71 7.48
C THR A 52 15.80 11.46 7.26
N PRO A 53 15.52 12.52 8.04
CA PRO A 53 14.35 13.38 7.82
C PRO A 53 14.29 13.92 6.38
N PHE A 54 15.42 14.37 5.84
CA PHE A 54 15.50 14.86 4.47
C PHE A 54 15.13 13.78 3.42
N GLN A 55 15.56 12.54 3.64
CA GLN A 55 15.25 11.45 2.71
C GLN A 55 13.75 11.11 2.71
N THR A 56 13.12 11.03 3.88
CA THR A 56 11.67 10.79 3.94
C THR A 56 10.86 11.94 3.36
N GLU A 57 11.31 13.18 3.52
CA GLU A 57 10.71 14.36 2.87
C GLU A 57 10.82 14.27 1.34
N VAL A 58 11.99 13.91 0.83
CA VAL A 58 12.20 13.72 -0.62
C VAL A 58 11.30 12.60 -1.16
N PHE A 59 11.13 11.48 -0.44
CA PHE A 59 10.18 10.45 -0.81
C PHE A 59 8.75 11.00 -0.86
N ALA A 60 8.30 11.67 0.19
CA ALA A 60 6.96 12.25 0.29
C ALA A 60 6.65 13.20 -0.86
N LEU A 61 7.55 14.16 -1.13
CA LEU A 61 7.37 15.16 -2.18
C LEU A 61 7.38 14.55 -3.59
N ASN A 62 8.20 13.52 -3.84
CA ASN A 62 8.18 12.81 -5.12
C ASN A 62 6.90 12.01 -5.34
N LEU A 63 6.34 11.39 -4.29
CA LEU A 63 5.08 10.64 -4.37
C LEU A 63 3.89 11.57 -4.59
N ILE A 64 3.86 12.73 -3.90
CA ILE A 64 2.83 13.77 -4.07
C ILE A 64 2.95 14.42 -5.46
N GLY A 65 4.19 14.58 -5.97
CA GLY A 65 4.46 15.22 -7.24
C GLY A 65 4.10 16.71 -7.22
N HIS A 66 3.39 17.16 -8.27
CA HIS A 66 3.02 18.58 -8.42
C HIS A 66 1.59 18.91 -7.93
N ASP A 67 0.93 18.01 -7.19
CA ASP A 67 -0.42 18.27 -6.67
C ASP A 67 -0.36 19.21 -5.45
N ARG A 68 -0.65 20.49 -5.72
CA ARG A 68 -0.66 21.54 -4.69
C ARG A 68 -1.68 21.28 -3.59
N ARG A 69 -2.83 20.68 -3.91
CA ARG A 69 -3.91 20.39 -2.93
C ARG A 69 -3.42 19.36 -1.92
N LEU A 70 -2.71 18.32 -2.37
CA LEU A 70 -2.14 17.30 -1.49
C LEU A 70 -1.04 17.89 -0.61
N THR A 71 -0.20 18.76 -1.16
CA THR A 71 0.84 19.45 -0.39
C THR A 71 0.23 20.37 0.68
N GLU A 72 -0.76 21.18 0.31
CA GLU A 72 -1.47 22.05 1.24
C GLU A 72 -2.19 21.25 2.33
N HIS A 73 -2.81 20.13 1.96
CA HIS A 73 -3.48 19.24 2.92
C HIS A 73 -2.48 18.61 3.90
N LEU A 74 -1.34 18.12 3.41
CA LEU A 74 -0.28 17.56 4.26
C LEU A 74 0.24 18.59 5.28
N VAL A 75 0.48 19.83 4.85
CA VAL A 75 1.00 20.90 5.72
C VAL A 75 -0.05 21.33 6.75
N SER A 76 -1.32 21.47 6.35
CA SER A 76 -2.38 22.00 7.21
C SER A 76 -2.99 20.95 8.15
N HIS A 77 -3.10 19.68 7.72
CA HIS A 77 -3.74 18.61 8.46
C HIS A 77 -2.77 17.54 8.98
N GLY A 78 -1.49 17.61 8.57
CA GLY A 78 -0.47 16.66 8.98
C GLY A 78 -0.50 15.31 8.25
N SER A 79 -1.41 15.11 7.29
CA SER A 79 -1.46 13.90 6.47
C SER A 79 -2.14 14.14 5.13
N CYS A 80 -1.84 13.29 4.14
CA CYS A 80 -2.60 13.21 2.89
C CYS A 80 -2.62 11.78 2.35
N ASP A 81 -3.71 11.45 1.65
CA ASP A 81 -3.89 10.19 0.94
C ASP A 81 -3.79 10.42 -0.57
N LEU A 82 -3.10 9.51 -1.26
CA LEU A 82 -2.98 9.54 -2.71
C LEU A 82 -2.90 8.13 -3.29
N SER A 83 -3.06 8.01 -4.60
CA SER A 83 -2.74 6.80 -5.35
C SER A 83 -1.42 6.97 -6.06
N TYR A 84 -0.59 5.93 -6.03
CA TYR A 84 0.66 5.89 -6.76
C TYR A 84 0.71 4.65 -7.64
N GLU A 85 1.08 4.82 -8.90
CA GLU A 85 1.27 3.73 -9.84
C GLU A 85 2.76 3.57 -10.14
N LEU A 86 3.28 2.39 -9.85
CA LEU A 86 4.62 1.97 -10.25
C LEU A 86 4.47 1.19 -11.57
N PRO A 87 4.89 1.78 -12.71
CA PRO A 87 4.59 1.24 -14.03
C PRO A 87 5.02 -0.22 -14.18
N GLY A 88 4.10 -1.07 -14.65
CA GLY A 88 4.35 -2.50 -14.90
C GLY A 88 4.56 -3.37 -13.66
N LYS A 89 4.44 -2.82 -12.44
CA LYS A 89 4.69 -3.55 -11.19
C LYS A 89 3.48 -3.59 -10.26
N ALA A 90 3.03 -2.43 -9.78
CA ALA A 90 1.96 -2.38 -8.79
C ALA A 90 1.30 -0.99 -8.73
N ARG A 91 0.09 -0.98 -8.19
CA ARG A 91 -0.61 0.23 -7.78
C ARG A 91 -0.71 0.27 -6.27
N PHE A 92 -0.57 1.47 -5.70
CA PHE A 92 -0.59 1.67 -4.26
C PHE A 92 -1.64 2.70 -3.85
N ARG A 93 -2.26 2.45 -2.71
CA ARG A 93 -2.84 3.50 -1.88
C ARG A 93 -1.74 3.98 -0.93
N VAL A 94 -1.46 5.26 -0.95
CA VAL A 94 -0.37 5.88 -0.19
C VAL A 94 -0.95 6.82 0.85
N ASN A 95 -0.52 6.71 2.08
CA ASN A 95 -0.73 7.70 3.13
C ASN A 95 0.62 8.30 3.51
N VAL A 96 0.73 9.61 3.36
CA VAL A 96 1.87 10.40 3.85
C VAL A 96 1.39 11.16 5.08
N PHE A 97 2.11 11.07 6.18
CA PHE A 97 1.73 11.73 7.43
C PHE A 97 2.94 12.24 8.21
N SER A 98 2.70 13.27 9.02
CA SER A 98 3.69 13.85 9.91
C SER A 98 3.67 13.13 11.26
N GLN A 99 4.81 12.64 11.70
CA GLN A 99 5.02 12.03 12.99
C GLN A 99 6.25 12.65 13.67
N ARG A 100 6.05 13.28 14.83
CA ARG A 100 7.13 13.95 15.58
C ARG A 100 7.93 14.95 14.74
N GLY A 101 7.23 15.68 13.88
CA GLY A 101 7.85 16.68 12.99
C GLY A 101 8.58 16.12 11.77
N ASN A 102 8.46 14.82 11.50
CA ASN A 102 9.05 14.18 10.32
C ASN A 102 7.97 13.48 9.50
N PHE A 103 8.18 13.32 8.20
CA PHE A 103 7.26 12.57 7.36
C PHE A 103 7.52 11.06 7.46
N SER A 104 6.42 10.34 7.52
CA SER A 104 6.35 8.89 7.39
C SER A 104 5.39 8.53 6.27
N ILE A 105 5.64 7.43 5.59
CA ILE A 105 4.89 7.03 4.41
C ILE A 105 4.55 5.55 4.53
N VAL A 106 3.29 5.22 4.33
CA VAL A 106 2.80 3.84 4.21
C VAL A 106 2.16 3.70 2.83
N MET A 107 2.62 2.72 2.07
CA MET A 107 2.12 2.44 0.73
C MET A 107 1.52 1.03 0.71
N ARG A 108 0.19 0.93 0.72
CA ARG A 108 -0.52 -0.34 0.62
C ARG A 108 -0.62 -0.77 -0.83
N LYS A 109 -0.08 -1.95 -1.13
CA LYS A 109 -0.19 -2.54 -2.45
C LYS A 109 -1.65 -2.90 -2.72
N MET A 110 -2.16 -2.44 -3.85
CA MET A 110 -3.50 -2.79 -4.31
C MET A 110 -3.42 -4.00 -5.22
N GLU A 111 -4.30 -4.94 -4.99
CA GLU A 111 -4.45 -6.05 -5.92
C GLU A 111 -4.97 -5.53 -7.26
N SER A 112 -4.23 -5.84 -8.33
CA SER A 112 -4.60 -5.43 -9.70
C SER A 112 -5.56 -6.41 -10.36
N ARG A 113 -5.69 -7.62 -9.81
CA ARG A 113 -6.60 -8.65 -10.30
C ARG A 113 -7.83 -8.73 -9.40
N ILE A 114 -9.01 -8.58 -9.97
CA ILE A 114 -10.25 -8.94 -9.29
C ILE A 114 -10.29 -10.46 -9.26
N PRO A 115 -10.26 -11.08 -8.07
CA PRO A 115 -10.31 -12.53 -7.98
C PRO A 115 -11.66 -13.06 -8.45
N THR A 116 -11.67 -14.26 -9.00
CA THR A 116 -12.88 -14.97 -9.43
C THR A 116 -13.38 -15.89 -8.32
N ILE A 117 -14.64 -16.36 -8.44
CA ILE A 117 -15.22 -17.34 -7.50
C ILE A 117 -14.35 -18.59 -7.38
N GLN A 118 -13.72 -19.03 -8.49
CA GLN A 118 -12.84 -20.19 -8.52
C GLN A 118 -11.55 -19.99 -7.72
N ASP A 119 -11.03 -18.76 -7.65
CA ASP A 119 -9.81 -18.44 -6.89
C ASP A 119 -10.00 -18.61 -5.36
N PHE A 120 -11.25 -18.56 -4.89
CA PHE A 120 -11.58 -18.65 -3.45
C PHE A 120 -12.08 -20.03 -3.00
N ASN A 121 -12.22 -21.00 -3.90
CA ASN A 121 -12.83 -22.30 -3.58
C ASN A 121 -14.14 -22.17 -2.79
N LEU A 122 -14.99 -21.22 -3.18
CA LEU A 122 -16.28 -20.99 -2.52
C LEU A 122 -17.20 -22.17 -2.72
N PRO A 123 -18.06 -22.52 -1.74
CA PRO A 123 -19.07 -23.55 -1.88
C PRO A 123 -20.01 -23.24 -3.05
N GLU A 124 -20.50 -24.28 -3.74
CA GLU A 124 -21.48 -24.18 -4.86
C GLU A 124 -22.74 -23.39 -4.51
N ALA A 125 -23.03 -23.24 -3.20
CA ALA A 125 -24.13 -22.41 -2.73
C ALA A 125 -24.04 -20.95 -3.22
N PHE A 126 -22.83 -20.42 -3.41
CA PHE A 126 -22.62 -19.05 -3.91
C PHE A 126 -23.15 -18.88 -5.33
N ASP A 127 -22.96 -19.89 -6.20
CA ASP A 127 -23.50 -19.86 -7.58
C ASP A 127 -25.04 -19.84 -7.61
N ARG A 128 -25.67 -20.47 -6.63
CA ARG A 128 -27.13 -20.45 -6.49
C ARG A 128 -27.60 -19.11 -5.96
N ILE A 129 -26.97 -18.62 -4.90
CA ILE A 129 -27.29 -17.33 -4.27
C ILE A 129 -27.15 -16.18 -5.27
N ALA A 130 -26.09 -16.18 -6.10
CA ALA A 130 -25.85 -15.16 -7.12
C ALA A 130 -26.93 -15.11 -8.22
N LYS A 131 -27.74 -16.17 -8.39
CA LYS A 131 -28.83 -16.25 -9.37
C LYS A 131 -30.19 -15.83 -8.82
N GLU A 132 -30.30 -15.67 -7.50
CA GLU A 132 -31.56 -15.27 -6.86
C GLU A 132 -31.93 -13.82 -7.23
N LYS A 133 -33.20 -13.65 -7.61
CA LYS A 133 -33.71 -12.33 -8.06
C LYS A 133 -34.41 -11.55 -6.95
N ASN A 134 -34.79 -12.21 -5.87
CA ASN A 134 -35.56 -11.64 -4.77
C ASN A 134 -35.05 -12.19 -3.44
N GLY A 135 -35.19 -11.41 -2.38
CA GLY A 135 -34.82 -11.83 -1.04
C GLY A 135 -33.64 -11.02 -0.49
N ILE A 136 -33.14 -11.45 0.65
CA ILE A 136 -31.99 -10.84 1.32
C ILE A 136 -30.99 -11.95 1.64
N VAL A 137 -29.72 -11.71 1.29
CA VAL A 137 -28.61 -12.58 1.69
C VAL A 137 -27.75 -11.80 2.69
N LEU A 138 -27.53 -12.37 3.88
CA LEU A 138 -26.73 -11.79 4.92
C LEU A 138 -25.39 -12.52 5.03
N VAL A 139 -24.29 -11.80 4.81
CA VAL A 139 -22.92 -12.31 5.02
C VAL A 139 -22.38 -11.74 6.32
N THR A 140 -22.19 -12.60 7.31
CA THR A 140 -21.74 -12.21 8.66
C THR A 140 -20.42 -12.87 9.02
N GLY A 141 -19.67 -12.24 9.94
CA GLY A 141 -18.39 -12.78 10.42
C GLY A 141 -17.50 -11.67 11.01
N ALA A 142 -16.42 -12.06 11.67
CA ALA A 142 -15.43 -11.14 12.26
C ALA A 142 -14.73 -10.29 11.19
N THR A 143 -14.06 -9.21 11.61
CA THR A 143 -13.18 -8.43 10.72
C THR A 143 -12.07 -9.32 10.17
N GLY A 144 -11.77 -9.23 8.87
CA GLY A 144 -10.77 -10.08 8.20
C GLY A 144 -11.25 -11.49 7.81
N SER A 145 -12.52 -11.85 8.05
CA SER A 145 -13.06 -13.18 7.70
C SER A 145 -13.45 -13.35 6.23
N GLY A 146 -13.11 -12.40 5.37
CA GLY A 146 -13.40 -12.49 3.93
C GLY A 146 -14.81 -12.05 3.49
N LYS A 147 -15.61 -11.41 4.37
CA LYS A 147 -16.98 -10.96 4.02
C LYS A 147 -17.06 -10.15 2.73
N THR A 148 -16.26 -9.07 2.66
CA THR A 148 -16.23 -8.18 1.49
C THR A 148 -15.65 -8.85 0.26
N THR A 149 -14.77 -9.82 0.45
CA THR A 149 -14.16 -10.60 -0.63
C THR A 149 -15.14 -11.60 -1.23
N SER A 150 -16.12 -12.05 -0.44
CA SER A 150 -17.15 -13.02 -0.87
C SER A 150 -18.41 -12.36 -1.45
N LEU A 151 -18.50 -11.02 -1.43
CA LEU A 151 -19.59 -10.22 -2.01
C LEU A 151 -19.21 -9.72 -3.41
#